data_675b94fc26e0b8a9179bd40da4248bd6
#
_entry.id   675b94fc26e0b8a9179bd40da4248bd6
#
_cell.length_a   1.000
_cell.length_b   1.000
_cell.length_c   1.000
_cell.angle_alpha   90.00
_cell.angle_beta   90.00
_cell.angle_gamma   90.00
#
_symmetry.space_group_name_H-M   'P 1'
#
loop_
_entity.id
_entity.type
_entity.pdbx_description
1 polymer ?
#
loop_
_entity_poly.entity_id
_entity_poly.type
_entity_poly.pdbx_seq_one_letter_code
_entity_poly.pdbx_strand_id
1 'polypeptide(L)'
;MSGYGPAVLFVLYVADLADIVNQHGVTLHSFADDTQLYLHCCREDTTATTRLKECIVDVGRWMSANRLKLNTDKTELLWTGSRHSISQLHSHGPSIQLGADTVSACDHVRLLGVIISADLSLDRHVSIVSSASFYWL
;
A
#
# COMPACT_ATOMS: atom_id res chain seq x y z
N MET A 1 -2.33 -33.29 -18.82
CA MET A 1 -1.94 -32.02 -18.25
C MET A 1 -2.91 -31.67 -17.13
N SER A 2 -2.47 -31.80 -15.90
CA SER A 2 -3.24 -31.28 -14.78
C SER A 2 -3.02 -29.77 -14.73
N GLY A 3 -3.94 -29.01 -15.29
CA GLY A 3 -3.93 -27.56 -15.17
C GLY A 3 -4.19 -27.18 -13.71
N TYR A 4 -3.24 -26.53 -13.07
CA TYR A 4 -3.49 -25.92 -11.78
C TYR A 4 -4.54 -24.84 -11.98
N GLY A 5 -5.58 -24.84 -11.13
CA GLY A 5 -6.63 -23.82 -11.20
C GLY A 5 -6.08 -22.40 -10.96
N PRO A 6 -6.80 -21.34 -11.37
CA PRO A 6 -6.32 -19.96 -11.28
C PRO A 6 -5.93 -19.54 -9.85
N ALA A 7 -6.52 -20.11 -8.83
CA ALA A 7 -6.17 -19.82 -7.43
C ALA A 7 -4.77 -20.34 -7.06
N VAL A 8 -4.35 -21.48 -7.56
CA VAL A 8 -3.01 -22.03 -7.27
C VAL A 8 -1.92 -21.21 -7.97
N LEU A 9 -2.17 -20.79 -9.21
CA LEU A 9 -1.25 -19.91 -9.93
C LEU A 9 -1.08 -18.56 -9.20
N PHE A 10 -2.17 -17.99 -8.71
CA PHE A 10 -2.14 -16.75 -7.94
C PHE A 10 -1.28 -16.89 -6.66
N VAL A 11 -1.43 -17.96 -5.90
CA VAL A 11 -0.64 -18.22 -4.68
C VAL A 11 0.85 -18.34 -5.00
N LEU A 12 1.22 -19.01 -6.09
CA LEU A 12 2.62 -19.14 -6.52
C LEU A 12 3.22 -17.77 -6.89
N TYR A 13 2.49 -16.93 -7.62
CA TYR A 13 2.94 -15.58 -7.95
C TYR A 13 3.14 -14.70 -6.71
N VAL A 14 2.24 -14.79 -5.74
CA VAL A 14 2.34 -14.02 -4.50
C VAL A 14 3.53 -14.46 -3.66
N ALA A 15 3.89 -15.75 -3.66
CA ALA A 15 5.06 -16.23 -2.94
C ALA A 15 6.37 -15.62 -3.48
N ASP A 16 6.56 -15.61 -4.80
CA ASP A 16 7.72 -14.98 -5.43
C ASP A 16 7.78 -13.47 -5.13
N LEU A 17 6.65 -12.80 -5.18
CA LEU A 17 6.55 -11.38 -4.87
C LEU A 17 6.89 -11.09 -3.40
N ALA A 18 6.46 -11.95 -2.49
CA ALA A 18 6.77 -11.82 -1.07
C ALA A 18 8.28 -11.92 -0.81
N ASP A 19 8.99 -12.82 -1.49
CA ASP A 19 10.44 -12.95 -1.37
C ASP A 19 11.16 -11.68 -1.81
N ILE A 20 10.74 -11.07 -2.92
CA ILE A 20 11.30 -9.81 -3.41
C ILE A 20 11.09 -8.70 -2.38
N VAL A 21 9.87 -8.56 -1.88
CA VAL A 21 9.51 -7.51 -0.92
C VAL A 21 10.27 -7.67 0.41
N ASN A 22 10.39 -8.89 0.89
CA ASN A 22 11.11 -9.19 2.14
C ASN A 22 12.60 -8.83 2.08
N GLN A 23 13.25 -8.92 0.91
CA GLN A 23 14.65 -8.52 0.73
C GLN A 23 14.89 -7.04 1.05
N HIS A 24 13.87 -6.21 0.92
CA HIS A 24 13.92 -4.78 1.26
C HIS A 24 13.48 -4.47 2.70
N GLY A 25 13.17 -5.49 3.50
CA GLY A 25 12.61 -5.31 4.84
C GLY A 25 11.21 -4.69 4.83
N VAL A 26 10.50 -4.85 3.72
CA VAL A 26 9.10 -4.42 3.52
C VAL A 26 8.19 -5.63 3.72
N THR A 27 7.02 -5.40 4.24
CA THR A 27 6.02 -6.47 4.43
C THR A 27 4.96 -6.38 3.33
N LEU A 28 4.62 -7.52 2.77
CA LEU A 28 3.59 -7.69 1.76
C LEU A 28 2.32 -8.27 2.38
N HIS A 29 1.20 -7.61 2.15
CA HIS A 29 -0.12 -8.21 2.31
C HIS A 29 -0.83 -8.21 0.97
N SER A 30 -1.38 -9.36 0.60
CA SER A 30 -2.13 -9.52 -0.64
C SER A 30 -3.47 -10.15 -0.34
N PHE A 31 -4.52 -9.53 -0.85
CA PHE A 31 -5.89 -10.03 -0.78
C PHE A 31 -6.55 -9.89 -2.16
N ALA A 32 -6.74 -11.00 -2.84
CA ALA A 32 -7.17 -11.04 -4.24
C ALA A 32 -6.22 -10.21 -5.12
N ASP A 33 -6.73 -9.23 -5.83
CA ASP A 33 -5.98 -8.30 -6.69
C ASP A 33 -5.40 -7.09 -5.92
N ASP A 34 -5.83 -6.89 -4.67
CA ASP A 34 -5.31 -5.82 -3.82
C ASP A 34 -3.99 -6.23 -3.16
N THR A 35 -2.96 -5.43 -3.36
CA THR A 35 -1.63 -5.65 -2.81
C THR A 35 -1.21 -4.45 -1.97
N GLN A 36 -0.74 -4.72 -0.76
CA GLN A 36 -0.24 -3.72 0.16
C GLN A 36 1.21 -3.97 0.48
N LEU A 37 1.99 -2.91 0.44
CA LEU A 37 3.36 -2.88 0.93
C LEU A 37 3.41 -1.96 2.13
N TYR A 38 3.93 -2.42 3.25
CA TYR A 38 4.13 -1.56 4.40
C TYR A 38 5.49 -1.79 5.07
N LEU A 39 6.00 -0.71 5.60
CA LEU A 39 7.30 -0.63 6.24
C LEU A 39 7.16 0.07 7.59
N HIS A 40 7.62 -0.59 8.63
CA HIS A 40 7.82 0.06 9.92
C HIS A 40 9.14 0.82 9.92
N CYS A 41 9.09 2.09 10.26
CA CYS A 41 10.29 2.91 10.38
C CYS A 41 10.21 3.80 11.62
N CYS A 42 11.36 4.07 12.22
CA CYS A 42 11.48 5.10 13.22
C CYS A 42 11.45 6.47 12.54
N ARG A 43 11.04 7.51 13.27
CA ARG A 43 10.97 8.89 12.75
C ARG A 43 12.30 9.38 12.17
N GLU A 44 13.41 8.89 12.72
CA GLU A 44 14.78 9.28 12.35
C GLU A 44 15.33 8.42 11.19
N ASP A 45 14.57 7.42 10.72
CA ASP A 45 15.00 6.55 9.63
C ASP A 45 14.82 7.25 8.28
N THR A 46 15.86 7.94 7.86
CA THR A 46 15.92 8.61 6.54
C THR A 46 16.01 7.62 5.38
N THR A 47 16.28 6.34 5.66
CA THR A 47 16.43 5.30 4.62
C THR A 47 15.11 4.61 4.26
N ALA A 48 14.08 4.75 5.08
CA ALA A 48 12.79 4.07 4.89
C ALA A 48 12.17 4.37 3.52
N THR A 49 12.15 5.64 3.12
CA THR A 49 11.63 6.06 1.81
C THR A 49 12.43 5.46 0.66
N THR A 50 13.75 5.42 0.79
CA THR A 50 14.64 4.82 -0.22
C THR A 50 14.40 3.34 -0.34
N ARG A 51 14.32 2.61 0.77
CA ARG A 51 14.02 1.16 0.78
C ARG A 51 12.68 0.86 0.14
N LEU A 52 11.66 1.66 0.44
CA LEU A 52 10.34 1.49 -0.17
C LEU A 52 10.37 1.75 -1.68
N LYS A 53 11.08 2.79 -2.13
CA LYS A 53 11.27 3.07 -3.56
C LYS A 53 11.98 1.93 -4.29
N GLU A 54 13.06 1.42 -3.75
CA GLU A 54 13.81 0.30 -4.32
C GLU A 54 12.95 -0.97 -4.39
N CYS A 55 12.19 -1.25 -3.33
CA CYS A 55 11.23 -2.35 -3.29
C CYS A 55 10.20 -2.22 -4.42
N ILE A 56 9.61 -1.05 -4.61
CA ILE A 56 8.61 -0.82 -5.65
C ILE A 56 9.21 -0.96 -7.05
N VAL A 57 10.45 -0.54 -7.26
CA VAL A 57 11.16 -0.73 -8.54
C VAL A 57 11.31 -2.23 -8.84
N ASP A 58 11.72 -3.03 -7.87
CA ASP A 58 11.89 -4.47 -8.05
C ASP A 58 10.56 -5.20 -8.22
N VAL A 59 9.53 -4.79 -7.50
CA VAL A 59 8.13 -5.25 -7.73
C VAL A 59 7.69 -4.93 -9.15
N GLY A 60 7.96 -3.72 -9.64
CA GLY A 60 7.63 -3.31 -11.01
C GLY A 60 8.35 -4.15 -12.07
N ARG A 61 9.63 -4.49 -11.85
CA ARG A 61 10.40 -5.39 -12.72
C ARG A 61 9.81 -6.80 -12.73
N TRP A 62 9.48 -7.33 -11.56
CA TRP A 62 8.83 -8.63 -11.44
C TRP A 62 7.47 -8.65 -12.15
N MET A 63 6.64 -7.62 -11.95
CA MET A 63 5.36 -7.49 -12.64
C MET A 63 5.53 -7.49 -14.16
N SER A 64 6.47 -6.71 -14.67
CA SER A 64 6.77 -6.63 -16.12
C SER A 64 7.22 -7.97 -16.68
N ALA A 65 8.07 -8.70 -15.94
CA ALA A 65 8.51 -10.05 -16.33
C ALA A 65 7.35 -11.05 -16.37
N ASN A 66 6.32 -10.86 -15.56
CA ASN A 66 5.11 -11.68 -15.50
C ASN A 66 3.95 -11.11 -16.35
N ARG A 67 4.23 -10.15 -17.22
CA ARG A 67 3.24 -9.48 -18.10
C ARG A 67 2.12 -8.78 -17.31
N LEU A 68 2.44 -8.32 -16.11
CA LEU A 68 1.56 -7.51 -15.27
C LEU A 68 2.02 -6.05 -15.33
N LYS A 69 1.11 -5.14 -15.09
CA LYS A 69 1.40 -3.71 -15.02
C LYS A 69 0.85 -3.14 -13.72
N LEU A 70 1.70 -2.41 -13.00
CA LEU A 70 1.27 -1.64 -11.84
C LEU A 70 0.31 -0.53 -12.30
N ASN A 71 -0.86 -0.45 -11.69
CA ASN A 71 -1.81 0.61 -11.95
C ASN A 71 -1.50 1.81 -11.05
N THR A 72 -0.73 2.76 -11.58
CA THR A 72 -0.32 3.95 -10.84
C THR A 72 -1.49 4.85 -10.46
N ASP A 73 -2.56 4.88 -11.27
CA ASP A 73 -3.77 5.67 -11.00
C ASP A 73 -4.55 5.17 -9.78
N LYS A 74 -4.40 3.88 -9.45
CA LYS A 74 -5.02 3.26 -8.27
C LYS A 74 -4.03 3.03 -7.13
N THR A 75 -2.78 3.42 -7.29
CA THR A 75 -1.77 3.28 -6.25
C THR A 75 -1.85 4.46 -5.31
N GLU A 76 -2.02 4.18 -4.03
CA GLU A 76 -2.13 5.17 -2.97
C GLU A 76 -0.97 5.01 -1.99
N LEU A 77 -0.49 6.12 -1.46
CA LEU A 77 0.57 6.18 -0.45
C LEU A 77 0.00 6.79 0.82
N LEU A 78 0.21 6.13 1.94
CA LEU A 78 -0.20 6.62 3.24
C LEU A 78 0.96 6.56 4.23
N TRP A 79 1.30 7.71 4.81
CA TRP A 79 2.18 7.78 5.98
C TRP A 79 1.33 7.72 7.23
N THR A 80 1.60 6.74 8.10
CA THR A 80 0.82 6.56 9.33
C THR A 80 1.67 6.79 10.57
N GLY A 81 1.03 7.31 11.62
CA GLY A 81 1.68 7.51 12.90
C GLY A 81 0.76 8.17 13.91
N SER A 82 1.29 8.52 15.08
CA SER A 82 0.52 9.32 16.03
C SER A 82 0.20 10.70 15.44
N ARG A 83 -0.85 11.35 15.93
CA ARG A 83 -1.22 12.71 15.51
C ARG A 83 -0.05 13.67 15.60
N HIS A 84 0.74 13.56 16.66
CA HIS A 84 1.95 14.37 16.82
C HIS A 84 3.00 14.08 15.74
N SER A 85 3.24 12.80 15.42
CA SER A 85 4.19 12.42 14.38
C SER A 85 3.74 12.90 13.00
N ILE A 86 2.46 12.75 12.68
CA ILE A 86 1.88 13.18 11.40
C ILE A 86 1.90 14.70 11.26
N SER A 87 1.62 15.46 12.33
CA SER A 87 1.67 16.93 12.30
C SER A 87 3.07 17.48 12.00
N GLN A 88 4.11 16.70 12.25
CA GLN A 88 5.50 17.05 11.94
C GLN A 88 5.89 16.74 10.47
N LEU A 89 5.06 15.98 9.76
CA LEU A 89 5.26 15.72 8.34
C LEU A 89 4.68 16.88 7.53
N HIS A 90 5.54 17.68 6.93
CA HIS A 90 5.09 18.74 6.04
C HIS A 90 4.37 18.14 4.83
N SER A 91 3.17 18.64 4.53
CA SER A 91 2.39 18.23 3.36
C SER A 91 2.19 16.70 3.23
N HIS A 92 1.76 16.05 4.31
CA HIS A 92 1.45 14.61 4.37
C HIS A 92 2.63 13.65 4.19
N GLY A 93 3.86 14.14 4.14
CA GLY A 93 5.08 13.34 4.00
C GLY A 93 5.63 13.26 2.57
N PRO A 94 6.74 12.54 2.39
CA PRO A 94 7.41 12.45 1.11
C PRO A 94 6.59 11.68 0.07
N SER A 95 6.65 12.12 -1.19
CA SER A 95 6.08 11.42 -2.34
C SER A 95 7.01 10.32 -2.85
N ILE A 96 6.46 9.37 -3.59
CA ILE A 96 7.21 8.27 -4.22
C ILE A 96 7.07 8.35 -5.73
N GLN A 97 8.21 8.25 -6.42
CA GLN A 97 8.26 8.18 -7.87
C GLN A 97 8.04 6.74 -8.33
N LEU A 98 7.06 6.53 -9.20
CA LEU A 98 6.76 5.23 -9.83
C LEU A 98 6.93 5.35 -11.35
N GLY A 99 8.12 5.08 -11.86
CA GLY A 99 8.43 5.31 -13.27
C GLY A 99 8.35 6.80 -13.62
N ALA A 100 7.46 7.16 -14.54
CA ALA A 100 7.20 8.55 -14.91
C ALA A 100 6.19 9.27 -13.99
N ASP A 101 5.44 8.52 -13.18
CA ASP A 101 4.40 9.04 -12.31
C ASP A 101 4.92 9.32 -10.91
N THR A 102 4.36 10.32 -10.25
CA THR A 102 4.64 10.64 -8.85
C THR A 102 3.40 10.41 -8.02
N VAL A 103 3.49 9.54 -7.02
CA VAL A 103 2.41 9.29 -6.06
C VAL A 103 2.66 10.11 -4.80
N SER A 104 1.78 11.06 -4.55
CA SER A 104 1.81 11.87 -3.34
C SER A 104 1.06 11.15 -2.21
N ALA A 105 1.49 11.38 -0.98
CA ALA A 105 0.82 10.79 0.17
C ALA A 105 -0.57 11.38 0.38
N CYS A 106 -1.50 10.52 0.75
CA CYS A 106 -2.88 10.86 1.10
C CYS A 106 -3.02 11.02 2.62
N ASP A 107 -4.08 11.70 3.05
CA ASP A 107 -4.46 11.79 4.46
C ASP A 107 -5.27 10.56 4.93
N HIS A 108 -5.84 9.83 4.01
CA HIS A 108 -6.56 8.58 4.23
C HIS A 108 -6.57 7.72 2.97
N VAL A 109 -6.75 6.42 3.14
CA VAL A 109 -6.95 5.45 2.06
C VAL A 109 -8.13 4.54 2.38
N ARG A 110 -8.73 3.97 1.35
CA ARG A 110 -9.76 2.95 1.51
C ARG A 110 -9.17 1.56 1.28
N LEU A 111 -9.25 0.73 2.31
CA LEU A 111 -8.69 -0.60 2.31
C LEU A 111 -9.75 -1.63 2.66
N LEU A 112 -10.06 -2.55 1.75
CA LEU A 112 -11.07 -3.60 1.95
C LEU A 112 -12.38 -3.05 2.54
N GLY A 113 -12.82 -1.89 2.06
CA GLY A 113 -14.03 -1.22 2.52
C GLY A 113 -13.89 -0.37 3.79
N VAL A 114 -12.72 -0.39 4.45
CA VAL A 114 -12.44 0.42 5.64
C VAL A 114 -11.62 1.66 5.27
N ILE A 115 -12.01 2.82 5.79
CA ILE A 115 -11.22 4.05 5.61
C ILE A 115 -10.21 4.14 6.75
N ILE A 116 -8.93 4.17 6.39
CA ILE A 116 -7.81 4.30 7.32
C ILE A 116 -7.21 5.68 7.14
N SER A 117 -7.18 6.45 8.21
CA SER A 117 -6.59 7.78 8.24
C SER A 117 -5.11 7.72 8.64
N ALA A 118 -4.34 8.75 8.28
CA ALA A 118 -2.91 8.84 8.57
C ALA A 118 -2.59 8.76 10.07
N ASP A 119 -3.46 9.29 10.92
CA ASP A 119 -3.35 9.20 12.38
C ASP A 119 -3.87 7.88 12.97
N LEU A 120 -4.25 6.94 12.11
CA LEU A 120 -4.85 5.64 12.47
C LEU A 120 -6.16 5.75 13.24
N SER A 121 -6.82 6.92 13.25
CA SER A 121 -8.17 7.04 13.81
C SER A 121 -9.20 6.45 12.85
N LEU A 122 -10.28 5.91 13.39
CA LEU A 122 -11.43 5.42 12.63
C LEU A 122 -12.60 6.41 12.57
N ASP A 123 -12.39 7.63 13.06
CA ASP A 123 -13.45 8.65 13.17
C ASP A 123 -14.12 8.90 11.82
N ARG A 124 -13.33 9.01 10.76
CA ARG A 124 -13.84 9.23 9.41
C ARG A 124 -14.65 8.03 8.90
N HIS A 125 -14.16 6.82 9.13
CA HIS A 125 -14.88 5.61 8.74
C HIS A 125 -16.21 5.49 9.49
N VAL A 126 -16.20 5.66 10.78
CA VAL A 126 -17.41 5.61 11.64
C VAL A 126 -18.42 6.66 11.19
N SER A 127 -17.99 7.88 10.91
CA SER A 127 -18.89 8.96 10.44
C SER A 127 -19.57 8.60 9.12
N ILE A 128 -18.83 8.05 8.16
CA ILE A 128 -19.37 7.64 6.85
C ILE A 128 -20.35 6.48 6.99
N VAL A 129 -19.98 5.45 7.74
CA VAL A 129 -20.84 4.27 7.97
C VAL A 129 -22.12 4.67 8.70
N SER A 130 -22.02 5.51 9.73
CA SER A 130 -23.18 6.01 10.46
C SER A 130 -24.12 6.80 9.56
N SER A 131 -23.59 7.73 8.77
CA SER A 131 -24.40 8.53 7.84
C SER A 131 -25.10 7.66 6.80
N ALA A 132 -24.41 6.66 6.23
CA ALA A 132 -25.00 5.73 5.29
C ALA A 132 -26.11 4.88 5.94
N SER A 133 -25.89 4.42 7.18
CA SER A 133 -26.89 3.62 7.92
C SER A 133 -28.15 4.42 8.20
N PHE A 134 -28.05 5.68 8.57
CA PHE A 134 -29.22 6.56 8.78
C PHE A 134 -29.98 6.87 7.50
N TYR A 135 -29.34 6.86 6.36
CA TYR A 135 -30.00 7.09 5.07
C TYR A 135 -30.93 5.91 4.66
N TRP A 136 -30.62 4.69 5.11
CA TRP A 136 -31.40 3.47 4.79
C TRP A 136 -32.47 3.11 5.84
N LEU A 137 -32.56 3.87 6.92
CA LEU A 137 -33.61 3.71 7.93
C LEU A 137 -34.81 4.63 7.65
#